data_be6e23477f244ffa1f4dc0080e15c4eb
#
_entry.id   be6e23477f244ffa1f4dc0080e15c4eb
#
_cell.length_a   1.000
_cell.length_b   1.000
_cell.length_c   1.000
_cell.angle_alpha   90.00
_cell.angle_beta   90.00
_cell.angle_gamma   90.00
#
_symmetry.space_group_name_H-M   'P 1'
#
loop_
_entity.id
_entity.type
_entity.pdbx_description
1 polymer ?
#
loop_
_entity_poly.entity_id
_entity_poly.type
_entity_poly.pdbx_seq_one_letter_code
_entity_poly.pdbx_strand_id
1 'polypeptide(L)'
;MQIADVILSDILERKISDGDKIPSVRELAISLQVNPNTVQRSYQWLQDEQIIFQKRGIGFYLNEEAYDKTIQLKRDEYLRDELPATLKTGKLLKVDIDTIEKIYHQL
;
A
#
# COMPACT_ATOMS: atom_id res chain seq x y z
N MET A 1 -9.10 -0.88 0.42
CA MET A 1 -9.19 -1.98 1.41
C MET A 1 -8.22 -1.68 2.54
N GLN A 2 -8.75 -1.34 3.70
CA GLN A 2 -7.97 -0.74 4.79
C GLN A 2 -6.87 -1.64 5.37
N ILE A 3 -7.15 -2.94 5.53
CA ILE A 3 -6.17 -3.87 6.11
C ILE A 3 -5.01 -4.10 5.14
N ALA A 4 -5.31 -4.26 3.86
CA ALA A 4 -4.25 -4.38 2.85
C ALA A 4 -3.39 -3.13 2.82
N ASP A 5 -3.98 -1.95 2.99
CA ASP A 5 -3.23 -0.68 2.99
C ASP A 5 -2.23 -0.60 4.15
N VAL A 6 -2.49 -1.22 5.28
CA VAL A 6 -1.52 -1.29 6.39
C VAL A 6 -0.24 -2.00 5.92
N ILE A 7 -0.40 -3.14 5.26
CA ILE A 7 0.74 -3.91 4.73
C ILE A 7 1.44 -3.12 3.62
N LEU A 8 0.69 -2.54 2.69
CA LEU A 8 1.27 -1.78 1.58
C LEU A 8 2.04 -0.54 2.08
N SER A 9 1.50 0.17 3.08
CA SER A 9 2.20 1.29 3.71
C SER A 9 3.52 0.85 4.35
N ASP A 10 3.51 -0.25 5.08
CA ASP A 10 4.71 -0.77 5.72
C ASP A 10 5.78 -1.16 4.69
N ILE A 11 5.35 -1.68 3.54
CA ILE A 11 6.27 -1.97 2.42
C ILE A 11 6.87 -0.68 1.87
N LEU A 12 6.05 0.34 1.60
CA LEU A 12 6.51 1.61 1.04
C LEU A 12 7.44 2.34 1.99
N GLU A 13 7.15 2.29 3.28
CA GLU A 13 7.95 2.94 4.32
C GLU A 13 9.19 2.12 4.72
N ARG A 14 9.41 0.99 4.07
CA ARG A 14 10.54 0.09 4.33
C ARG A 14 10.56 -0.46 5.77
N LYS A 15 9.41 -0.54 6.41
CA LYS A 15 9.28 -1.19 7.73
C LYS A 15 9.38 -2.69 7.62
N ILE A 16 8.97 -3.24 6.48
CA ILE A 16 9.14 -4.64 6.12
C ILE A 16 9.78 -4.70 4.73
N SER A 17 10.62 -5.68 4.53
CA SER A 17 11.43 -5.83 3.31
C SER A 17 10.99 -7.04 2.48
N ASP A 18 11.34 -7.02 1.20
CA ASP A 18 11.05 -8.14 0.30
C ASP A 18 11.58 -9.44 0.91
N GLY A 19 10.75 -10.49 0.83
CA GLY A 19 11.09 -11.80 1.38
C GLY A 19 10.83 -11.98 2.87
N ASP A 20 10.51 -10.92 3.60
CA ASP A 20 10.25 -10.99 5.04
C ASP A 20 8.98 -11.77 5.35
N LYS A 21 8.99 -12.45 6.49
CA LYS A 21 7.79 -13.06 7.04
C LYS A 21 6.90 -11.96 7.62
N ILE A 22 5.61 -12.06 7.37
CA ILE A 22 4.61 -11.13 7.92
C ILE A 22 3.72 -11.87 8.93
N PRO A 23 2.98 -11.13 9.78
CA PRO A 23 2.10 -11.76 10.76
C PRO A 23 1.08 -12.69 10.12
N SER A 24 0.68 -13.73 10.83
CA SER A 24 -0.43 -14.57 10.42
C SER A 24 -1.73 -13.76 10.44
N VAL A 25 -2.77 -14.27 9.78
CA VAL A 25 -4.10 -13.66 9.80
C VAL A 25 -4.56 -13.42 11.23
N ARG A 26 -4.41 -14.44 12.11
CA ARG A 26 -4.84 -14.35 13.51
C ARG A 26 -4.03 -13.31 14.28
N GLU A 27 -2.71 -13.31 14.12
CA GLU A 27 -1.84 -12.35 14.78
C GLU A 27 -2.17 -10.91 14.40
N LEU A 28 -2.37 -10.66 13.10
CA LEU A 28 -2.70 -9.32 12.63
C LEU A 28 -4.10 -8.90 13.10
N ALA A 29 -5.05 -9.81 13.10
CA ALA A 29 -6.41 -9.53 13.57
C ALA A 29 -6.40 -9.12 15.05
N ILE A 30 -5.63 -9.81 15.89
CA ILE A 30 -5.48 -9.47 17.30
C ILE A 30 -4.80 -8.11 17.46
N SER A 31 -3.71 -7.89 16.74
CA SER A 31 -2.94 -6.64 16.79
C SER A 31 -3.79 -5.43 16.42
N LEU A 32 -4.61 -5.55 15.38
CA LEU A 32 -5.45 -4.44 14.87
C LEU A 32 -6.84 -4.42 15.49
N GLN A 33 -7.17 -5.41 16.33
CA GLN A 33 -8.49 -5.54 16.97
C GLN A 33 -9.62 -5.58 15.93
N VAL A 34 -9.45 -6.40 14.91
CA VAL A 34 -10.43 -6.57 13.83
C VAL A 34 -10.80 -8.04 13.67
N ASN A 35 -11.87 -8.29 12.92
CA ASN A 35 -12.33 -9.65 12.65
C ASN A 35 -11.30 -10.38 11.76
N PRO A 36 -10.91 -11.62 12.14
CA PRO A 36 -9.98 -12.42 11.32
C PRO A 36 -10.44 -12.60 9.87
N ASN A 37 -11.75 -12.68 9.62
CA ASN A 37 -12.27 -12.82 8.26
C ASN A 37 -11.93 -11.60 7.40
N THR A 38 -11.92 -10.41 8.00
CA THR A 38 -11.53 -9.18 7.29
C THR A 38 -10.06 -9.23 6.89
N VAL A 39 -9.20 -9.69 7.80
CA VAL A 39 -7.77 -9.87 7.51
C VAL A 39 -7.57 -10.93 6.43
N GLN A 40 -8.31 -12.05 6.53
CA GLN A 40 -8.21 -13.13 5.55
C GLN A 40 -8.53 -12.64 4.13
N ARG A 41 -9.56 -11.82 3.97
CA ARG A 41 -9.92 -11.23 2.67
C ARG A 41 -8.82 -10.33 2.13
N SER A 42 -8.23 -9.53 3.00
CA SER A 42 -7.12 -8.65 2.62
C SER A 42 -5.89 -9.44 2.21
N TYR A 43 -5.55 -10.49 2.96
CA TYR A 43 -4.43 -11.37 2.61
C TYR A 43 -4.68 -12.09 1.29
N GLN A 44 -5.92 -12.51 1.04
CA GLN A 44 -6.27 -13.13 -0.25
C GLN A 44 -6.05 -12.14 -1.40
N TRP A 45 -6.48 -10.90 -1.23
CA TRP A 45 -6.26 -9.86 -2.24
C TRP A 45 -4.77 -9.61 -2.48
N LEU A 46 -3.98 -9.53 -1.39
CA LEU A 46 -2.53 -9.35 -1.51
C LEU A 46 -1.86 -10.53 -2.23
N GLN A 47 -2.36 -11.75 -2.00
CA GLN A 47 -1.89 -12.94 -2.74
C GLN A 47 -2.26 -12.86 -4.22
N ASP A 48 -3.49 -12.44 -4.52
CA ASP A 48 -3.95 -12.29 -5.91
C ASP A 48 -3.11 -11.27 -6.67
N GLU A 49 -2.69 -10.20 -5.99
CA GLU A 49 -1.79 -9.19 -6.55
C GLU A 49 -0.32 -9.60 -6.52
N GLN A 50 -0.04 -10.79 -6.02
CA GLN A 50 1.33 -11.34 -5.94
C GLN A 50 2.28 -10.50 -5.09
N ILE A 51 1.73 -9.83 -4.08
CA ILE A 51 2.53 -9.05 -3.12
C ILE A 51 3.00 -9.94 -1.97
N ILE A 52 2.15 -10.87 -1.54
CA ILE A 52 2.49 -11.87 -0.53
C ILE A 52 2.26 -13.28 -1.08
N PHE A 53 2.90 -14.24 -0.45
CA PHE A 53 2.64 -15.65 -0.73
C PHE A 53 2.62 -16.45 0.57
N GLN A 54 1.94 -17.58 0.54
CA GLN A 54 1.84 -18.47 1.69
C GLN A 54 2.78 -19.65 1.50
N LYS A 55 3.61 -19.91 2.52
CA LYS A 55 4.33 -21.17 2.64
C LYS A 55 3.50 -22.07 3.53
N ARG A 56 3.01 -23.16 2.97
CA ARG A 56 2.11 -24.08 3.66
C ARG A 56 2.71 -24.58 4.96
N GLY A 57 1.96 -24.42 6.06
CA GLY A 57 2.41 -24.84 7.39
C GLY A 57 3.43 -23.95 8.05
N ILE A 58 3.89 -22.88 7.40
CA ILE A 58 4.91 -21.98 7.93
C ILE A 58 4.38 -20.56 8.12
N GLY A 59 3.68 -20.02 7.12
CA GLY A 59 3.10 -18.69 7.21
C GLY A 59 3.14 -17.89 5.93
N PHE A 60 2.93 -16.59 6.07
CA PHE A 60 2.92 -15.66 4.94
C PHE A 60 4.22 -14.87 4.87
N TYR A 61 4.65 -14.60 3.66
CA TYR A 61 5.89 -13.89 3.36
C TYR A 61 5.66 -12.85 2.28
N LEU A 62 6.45 -11.77 2.30
CA LEU A 62 6.46 -10.84 1.19
C LEU A 62 7.14 -11.48 -0.01
N ASN A 63 6.56 -11.27 -1.20
CA ASN A 63 7.20 -11.63 -2.46
C ASN A 63 8.51 -10.85 -2.59
N GLU A 64 9.48 -11.42 -3.29
CA GLU A 64 10.77 -10.76 -3.51
C GLU A 64 10.66 -9.48 -4.34
N GLU A 65 9.54 -9.29 -5.05
CA GLU A 65 9.26 -8.08 -5.81
C GLU A 65 8.14 -7.24 -5.17
N ALA A 66 7.87 -7.47 -3.89
CA ALA A 66 6.74 -6.82 -3.21
C ALA A 66 6.84 -5.29 -3.24
N TYR A 67 8.02 -4.73 -3.03
CA TYR A 67 8.22 -3.29 -3.05
C TYR A 67 7.87 -2.69 -4.42
N ASP A 68 8.46 -3.24 -5.48
CA ASP A 68 8.23 -2.74 -6.84
C ASP A 68 6.77 -2.86 -7.24
N LYS A 69 6.13 -3.97 -6.90
CA LYS A 69 4.70 -4.18 -7.17
C LYS A 69 3.83 -3.19 -6.40
N THR A 70 4.19 -2.91 -5.16
CA THR A 70 3.45 -1.95 -4.33
C THR A 70 3.60 -0.53 -4.89
N ILE A 71 4.81 -0.13 -5.28
CA ILE A 71 5.03 1.16 -5.94
C ILE A 71 4.15 1.28 -7.18
N GLN A 72 4.16 0.27 -8.04
CA GLN A 72 3.39 0.28 -9.29
C GLN A 72 1.89 0.45 -9.00
N LEU A 73 1.37 -0.34 -8.06
CA LEU A 73 -0.04 -0.32 -7.69
C LEU A 73 -0.46 1.04 -7.13
N LYS A 74 0.31 1.55 -6.16
CA LYS A 74 0.00 2.81 -5.50
C LYS A 74 0.24 4.01 -6.40
N ARG A 75 1.25 3.95 -7.25
CA ARG A 75 1.51 4.98 -8.25
C ARG A 75 0.36 5.12 -9.24
N ASP A 76 -0.13 3.99 -9.78
CA ASP A 76 -1.23 3.99 -10.74
C ASP A 76 -2.50 4.57 -10.12
N GLU A 77 -2.81 4.17 -8.89
CA GLU A 77 -3.95 4.67 -8.15
C GLU A 77 -3.84 6.18 -7.90
N TYR A 78 -2.68 6.63 -7.46
CA TYR A 78 -2.42 8.04 -7.17
C TYR A 78 -2.57 8.92 -8.42
N LEU A 79 -1.99 8.50 -9.54
CA LEU A 79 -2.04 9.26 -10.80
C LEU A 79 -3.43 9.27 -11.41
N ARG A 80 -4.22 8.23 -11.16
CA ARG A 80 -5.58 8.15 -11.69
C ARG A 80 -6.57 8.96 -10.87
N ASP A 81 -6.47 8.90 -9.53
CA ASP A 81 -7.51 9.40 -8.63
C ASP A 81 -7.08 10.63 -7.82
N GLU A 82 -6.06 10.51 -7.00
CA GLU A 82 -5.68 11.54 -6.02
C GLU A 82 -5.05 12.77 -6.65
N LEU A 83 -4.06 12.59 -7.50
CA LEU A 83 -3.34 13.71 -8.09
C LEU A 83 -4.24 14.56 -8.98
N PRO A 84 -5.05 13.99 -9.89
CA PRO A 84 -5.97 14.81 -10.68
C PRO A 84 -6.95 15.60 -9.82
N ALA A 85 -7.48 15.01 -8.75
CA ALA A 85 -8.39 15.69 -7.84
C ALA A 85 -7.71 16.88 -7.13
N THR A 86 -6.49 16.68 -6.68
CA THR A 86 -5.69 17.72 -6.02
C THR A 86 -5.37 18.87 -6.99
N LEU A 87 -4.95 18.54 -8.20
CA LEU A 87 -4.63 19.53 -9.22
C LEU A 87 -5.87 20.32 -9.67
N LYS A 88 -7.03 19.67 -9.75
CA LYS A 88 -8.29 20.33 -10.04
C LYS A 88 -8.61 21.38 -8.98
N THR A 89 -8.43 21.03 -7.71
CA THR A 89 -8.59 22.00 -6.61
C THR A 89 -7.61 23.17 -6.76
N GLY A 90 -6.36 22.87 -7.11
CA GLY A 90 -5.36 23.92 -7.37
C GLY A 90 -5.80 24.90 -8.45
N LYS A 91 -6.35 24.39 -9.55
CA LYS A 91 -6.87 25.23 -10.62
C LYS A 91 -8.03 26.12 -10.15
N LEU A 92 -8.93 25.57 -9.35
CA LEU A 92 -10.04 26.35 -8.80
C LEU A 92 -9.57 27.47 -7.89
N LEU A 93 -8.48 27.25 -7.17
CA LEU A 93 -7.86 28.24 -6.29
C LEU A 93 -6.87 29.15 -7.00
N LYS A 94 -6.76 29.02 -8.33
CA LYS A 94 -5.86 29.79 -9.18
C LYS A 94 -4.38 29.64 -8.79
N VAL A 95 -4.00 28.45 -8.34
CA VAL A 95 -2.62 28.08 -8.12
C VAL A 95 -2.04 27.64 -9.46
N ASP A 96 -0.96 28.27 -9.90
CA ASP A 96 -0.35 27.94 -11.19
C ASP A 96 0.67 26.78 -11.05
N ILE A 97 1.07 26.26 -12.21
CA ILE A 97 2.00 25.12 -12.23
C ILE A 97 3.39 25.49 -11.67
N ASP A 98 3.82 26.73 -11.85
CA ASP A 98 5.12 27.18 -11.35
C ASP A 98 5.16 27.12 -9.81
N THR A 99 4.08 27.50 -9.17
CA THR A 99 3.95 27.42 -7.70
C THR A 99 3.99 25.96 -7.24
N ILE A 100 3.27 25.08 -7.93
CA ILE A 100 3.25 23.65 -7.63
C ILE A 100 4.65 23.04 -7.79
N GLU A 101 5.34 23.40 -8.87
CA GLU A 101 6.69 22.93 -9.14
C GLU A 101 7.67 23.35 -8.04
N LYS A 102 7.59 24.60 -7.58
CA LYS A 102 8.44 25.07 -6.48
C LYS A 102 8.21 24.28 -5.21
N ILE A 103 6.95 24.03 -4.87
CA ILE A 103 6.59 23.24 -3.69
C ILE A 103 7.13 21.82 -3.82
N TYR A 104 6.94 21.22 -5.00
CA TYR A 104 7.41 19.86 -5.28
C TYR A 104 8.92 19.74 -5.04
N HIS A 105 9.70 20.72 -5.52
CA HIS A 105 11.17 20.69 -5.38
C HIS A 105 11.67 21.00 -3.96
N GLN A 106 10.80 21.50 -3.08
CA GLN A 106 11.12 21.73 -1.66
C GLN A 106 10.90 20.49 -0.80
N LEU A 107 10.25 19.47 -1.32
CA LEU A 107 9.91 18.25 -0.56
C LEU A 107 11.07 17.28 -0.41
#